data_0640efdad20b799203903892334e24cf
#
_entry.id   0640efdad20b799203903892334e24cf
#
_cell.length_a   1.000
_cell.length_b   1.000
_cell.length_c   1.000
_cell.angle_alpha   90.00
_cell.angle_beta   90.00
_cell.angle_gamma   90.00
#
_symmetry.space_group_name_H-M   'P 1'
#
loop_
_entity.id
_entity.type
_entity.pdbx_description
1 polymer ?
#
loop_
_entity_poly.entity_id
_entity_poly.type
_entity_poly.pdbx_seq_one_letter_code
_entity_poly.pdbx_strand_id
1 'polypeptide(L)'
;DDIKAHQIRYTYNEDGNLSKVSYPTTKDGIQSLSYIYDENGWLQEIEGELHSKGQTTEKVLRSYTYDAYGKVKEIKDYRNRYAKKNGRSGKV
;
A
#
# COMPACT_ATOMS: atom_id res chain seq x y z
N ASP A 1 26.19 4.62 0.91
CA ASP A 1 26.26 5.83 1.13
C ASP A 1 24.96 6.52 1.19
N ASP A 2 24.97 7.75 1.39
CA ASP A 2 23.76 8.48 1.58
C ASP A 2 22.83 8.39 0.39
N ILE A 3 23.35 8.34 -0.77
CA ILE A 3 22.51 8.27 -1.94
C ILE A 3 21.69 7.02 -1.95
N LYS A 4 22.26 5.90 -1.58
CA LYS A 4 21.52 4.68 -1.57
C LYS A 4 20.45 4.70 -0.50
N ALA A 5 20.70 5.35 0.59
CA ALA A 5 19.74 5.37 1.67
C ALA A 5 18.50 6.18 1.30
N HIS A 6 18.60 6.95 0.24
CA HIS A 6 17.46 7.76 -0.17
C HIS A 6 16.82 7.27 -1.46
N GLN A 7 17.14 6.07 -1.87
CA GLN A 7 16.57 5.55 -3.10
C GLN A 7 15.31 4.77 -2.82
N ILE A 8 14.32 4.94 -3.68
CA ILE A 8 13.10 4.15 -3.61
C ILE A 8 13.33 2.92 -4.45
N ARG A 9 12.96 1.76 -3.94
CA ARG A 9 13.14 0.53 -4.66
C ARG A 9 11.83 -0.01 -5.15
N TYR A 10 11.82 -0.47 -6.39
CA TYR A 10 10.64 -1.03 -7.01
C TYR A 10 10.88 -2.49 -7.30
N THR A 11 9.90 -3.33 -7.00
CA THR A 11 9.98 -4.76 -7.25
C THR A 11 8.81 -5.15 -8.13
N TYR A 12 9.05 -6.04 -9.08
CA TYR A 12 8.02 -6.46 -10.02
C TYR A 12 7.80 -7.97 -9.93
N ASN A 13 6.57 -8.41 -10.22
CA ASN A 13 6.29 -9.83 -10.19
C ASN A 13 6.66 -10.46 -11.53
N GLU A 14 6.38 -11.75 -11.67
CA GLU A 14 6.78 -12.46 -12.88
C GLU A 14 6.06 -11.93 -14.12
N ASP A 15 4.91 -11.31 -13.97
CA ASP A 15 4.19 -10.79 -15.11
C ASP A 15 4.62 -9.39 -15.47
N GLY A 16 5.59 -8.85 -14.75
CA GLY A 16 6.07 -7.51 -15.04
C GLY A 16 5.28 -6.41 -14.36
N ASN A 17 4.36 -6.77 -13.48
CA ASN A 17 3.57 -5.75 -12.78
C ASN A 17 4.24 -5.38 -11.47
N LEU A 18 4.10 -4.13 -11.08
CA LEU A 18 4.71 -3.63 -9.86
C LEU A 18 4.15 -4.39 -8.67
N SER A 19 4.99 -5.00 -7.86
CA SER A 19 4.54 -5.74 -6.70
C SER A 19 4.90 -5.06 -5.39
N LYS A 20 5.93 -4.24 -5.35
CA LYS A 20 6.30 -3.60 -4.10
C LYS A 20 7.10 -2.34 -4.34
N VAL A 21 6.86 -1.34 -3.51
CA VAL A 21 7.64 -0.11 -3.50
C VAL A 21 8.17 0.04 -2.10
N SER A 22 9.49 0.14 -1.94
CA SER A 22 10.11 0.28 -0.62
C SER A 22 10.72 1.66 -0.52
N TYR A 23 10.47 2.33 0.58
CA TYR A 23 10.94 3.68 0.78
C TYR A 23 12.18 3.70 1.68
N PRO A 24 13.11 4.59 1.40
CA PRO A 24 14.34 4.65 2.17
C PRO A 24 14.15 5.45 3.44
N THR A 25 13.39 4.94 4.38
CA THR A 25 13.16 5.66 5.59
C THR A 25 13.25 4.71 6.78
N THR A 26 13.74 5.23 7.88
CA THR A 26 13.76 4.47 9.11
C THR A 26 12.83 5.11 10.11
N LYS A 27 12.13 6.18 9.70
CA LYS A 27 11.24 6.85 10.62
C LYS A 27 9.90 6.15 10.66
N ASP A 28 9.09 6.49 11.64
CA ASP A 28 7.76 5.95 11.71
C ASP A 28 6.99 6.33 10.46
N GLY A 29 6.08 5.50 10.08
CA GLY A 29 5.27 5.75 8.91
C GLY A 29 5.31 4.58 7.95
N ILE A 30 4.93 4.82 6.71
CA ILE A 30 4.90 3.76 5.73
C ILE A 30 6.30 3.47 5.23
N GLN A 31 6.70 2.19 5.35
CA GLN A 31 7.99 1.75 4.90
C GLN A 31 7.92 1.17 3.50
N SER A 32 6.81 0.57 3.16
CA SER A 32 6.67 -0.01 1.83
C SER A 32 5.21 -0.18 1.50
N LEU A 33 4.93 -0.32 0.21
CA LEU A 33 3.59 -0.61 -0.28
C LEU A 33 3.68 -1.89 -1.08
N SER A 34 2.72 -2.77 -0.88
CA SER A 34 2.66 -4.02 -1.64
C SER A 34 1.41 -4.01 -2.48
N TYR A 35 1.56 -4.40 -3.74
CA TYR A 35 0.47 -4.43 -4.68
C TYR A 35 0.11 -5.88 -4.95
N ILE A 36 -1.10 -6.27 -4.61
CA ILE A 36 -1.53 -7.65 -4.70
C ILE A 36 -2.54 -7.78 -5.82
N TYR A 37 -2.32 -8.74 -6.70
CA TYR A 37 -3.16 -8.93 -7.87
C TYR A 37 -3.96 -10.22 -7.74
N ASP A 38 -5.14 -10.24 -8.35
CA ASP A 38 -5.96 -11.45 -8.30
C ASP A 38 -5.53 -12.40 -9.42
N GLU A 39 -6.24 -13.50 -9.56
CA GLU A 39 -5.81 -14.50 -10.54
C GLU A 39 -5.98 -14.01 -11.96
N ASN A 40 -6.71 -12.94 -12.20
CA ASN A 40 -6.83 -12.38 -13.53
C ASN A 40 -5.73 -11.37 -13.81
N GLY A 41 -4.89 -11.08 -12.83
CA GLY A 41 -3.86 -10.08 -13.00
C GLY A 41 -4.36 -8.68 -12.70
N TRP A 42 -5.54 -8.54 -12.11
CA TRP A 42 -6.08 -7.23 -11.80
C TRP A 42 -5.72 -6.84 -10.36
N LEU A 43 -5.42 -5.58 -10.14
CA LEU A 43 -5.00 -5.12 -8.83
C LEU A 43 -6.13 -5.32 -7.83
N GLN A 44 -5.89 -6.08 -6.78
CA GLN A 44 -6.89 -6.40 -5.79
C GLN A 44 -6.72 -5.60 -4.51
N GLU A 45 -5.51 -5.46 -4.04
CA GLU A 45 -5.25 -4.73 -2.80
C GLU A 45 -3.94 -4.00 -2.85
N ILE A 46 -3.87 -2.92 -2.09
CA ILE A 46 -2.62 -2.24 -1.82
C ILE A 46 -2.44 -2.28 -0.32
N GLU A 47 -1.36 -2.88 0.14
CA GLU A 47 -1.09 -2.98 1.56
C GLU A 47 0.10 -2.13 1.92
N GLY A 48 0.07 -1.54 3.09
CA GLY A 48 1.19 -0.75 3.57
C GLY A 48 1.84 -1.41 4.75
N GLU A 49 3.17 -1.36 4.78
CA GLU A 49 3.92 -1.83 5.92
C GLU A 49 4.23 -0.60 6.74
N LEU A 50 3.62 -0.51 7.91
CA LEU A 50 3.76 0.66 8.75
C LEU A 50 4.69 0.39 9.91
N HIS A 51 5.58 1.34 10.15
CA HIS A 51 6.54 1.20 11.23
C HIS A 51 6.19 2.25 12.27
N SER A 52 6.02 1.83 13.51
CA SER A 52 5.66 2.75 14.58
C SER A 52 6.20 2.23 15.91
N LYS A 53 6.96 3.06 16.58
CA LYS A 53 7.49 2.72 17.90
C LYS A 53 8.19 1.37 17.91
N GLY A 54 8.99 1.13 16.92
CA GLY A 54 9.76 -0.10 16.86
C GLY A 54 9.00 -1.32 16.41
N GLN A 55 7.75 -1.15 16.05
CA GLN A 55 6.96 -2.28 15.60
C GLN A 55 6.55 -2.09 14.14
N THR A 56 6.41 -3.20 13.44
CA THR A 56 6.00 -3.17 12.05
C THR A 56 4.65 -3.86 11.92
N THR A 57 3.74 -3.22 11.25
CA THR A 57 2.40 -3.75 11.08
C THR A 57 2.01 -3.61 9.62
N GLU A 58 1.32 -4.61 9.08
CA GLU A 58 0.83 -4.54 7.72
C GLU A 58 -0.65 -4.25 7.75
N LYS A 59 -1.10 -3.34 6.89
CA LYS A 59 -2.50 -3.00 6.83
C LYS A 59 -2.92 -2.81 5.40
N VAL A 60 -4.16 -3.19 5.10
CA VAL A 60 -4.70 -2.95 3.77
C VAL A 60 -5.08 -1.48 3.70
N LEU A 61 -4.55 -0.79 2.70
CA LEU A 61 -4.85 0.62 2.53
C LEU A 61 -5.95 0.84 1.52
N ARG A 62 -6.07 -0.03 0.55
CA ARG A 62 -7.08 0.12 -0.49
C ARG A 62 -7.39 -1.24 -1.10
N SER A 63 -8.63 -1.46 -1.45
CA SER A 63 -8.99 -2.70 -2.14
C SER A 63 -9.91 -2.38 -3.30
N TYR A 64 -9.91 -3.28 -4.28
CA TYR A 64 -10.66 -3.10 -5.50
C TYR A 64 -11.45 -4.37 -5.80
N THR A 65 -12.66 -4.21 -6.29
CA THR A 65 -13.40 -5.34 -6.81
C THR A 65 -13.80 -5.02 -8.23
N TYR A 66 -14.02 -6.07 -9.02
CA TYR A 66 -14.25 -5.90 -10.44
C TYR A 66 -15.47 -6.70 -10.89
N ASP A 67 -16.06 -6.27 -12.00
CA ASP A 67 -17.13 -7.06 -12.59
C ASP A 67 -16.48 -8.11 -13.51
N ALA A 68 -17.29 -8.85 -14.21
CA ALA A 68 -16.79 -9.95 -15.03
C ALA A 68 -15.91 -9.50 -16.19
N TYR A 69 -15.98 -8.22 -16.52
CA TYR A 69 -15.23 -7.71 -17.67
C TYR A 69 -13.96 -6.95 -17.24
N GLY A 70 -13.66 -6.93 -15.95
CA GLY A 70 -12.46 -6.24 -15.51
C GLY A 70 -12.67 -4.78 -15.19
N LYS A 71 -13.93 -4.31 -15.18
CA LYS A 71 -14.17 -2.95 -14.84
C LYS A 71 -14.28 -2.81 -13.35
N VAL A 72 -13.72 -1.77 -12.80
CA VAL A 72 -13.77 -1.56 -11.35
C VAL A 72 -15.21 -1.39 -10.92
N LYS A 73 -15.62 -2.22 -9.94
CA LYS A 73 -16.94 -2.19 -9.41
C LYS A 73 -16.98 -1.42 -8.11
N GLU A 74 -15.97 -1.57 -7.29
CA GLU A 74 -15.93 -0.89 -6.02
C GLU A 74 -14.50 -0.65 -5.59
N ILE A 75 -14.24 0.50 -4.98
CA ILE A 75 -12.94 0.81 -4.42
C ILE A 75 -13.18 1.15 -2.97
N LYS A 76 -12.46 0.48 -2.08
CA LYS A 76 -12.53 0.80 -0.66
C LYS A 76 -11.19 1.39 -0.25
N ASP A 77 -11.23 2.54 0.38
CA ASP A 77 -10.02 3.20 0.82
C ASP A 77 -10.06 3.24 2.34
N TYR A 78 -9.10 2.59 2.95
CA TYR A 78 -9.09 2.44 4.40
C TYR A 78 -8.19 3.47 5.10
N ARG A 79 -7.54 4.31 4.34
CA ARG A 79 -6.60 5.24 4.95
C ARG A 79 -7.27 6.23 5.90
N ASN A 80 -8.51 6.56 5.66
CA ASN A 80 -9.19 7.47 6.56
C ASN A 80 -9.38 6.89 7.93
N ARG A 81 -9.47 5.57 8.04
CA ARG A 81 -9.64 4.97 9.33
C ARG A 81 -8.43 5.17 10.19
N TYR A 82 -7.26 5.18 9.57
CA TYR A 82 -6.03 5.35 10.33
C TYR A 82 -5.83 6.82 10.66
N ALA A 83 -6.26 7.70 9.78
CA ALA A 83 -6.10 9.12 10.04
C ALA A 83 -6.99 9.58 11.17
N LYS A 84 -8.11 8.90 11.41
CA LYS A 84 -8.95 9.33 12.48
C LYS A 84 -8.29 9.27 13.81
N LYS A 85 -7.31 8.45 13.97
CA LYS A 85 -6.64 8.37 15.24
C LYS A 85 -5.99 9.65 15.62
N ASN A 86 -5.86 10.56 14.70
CA ASN A 86 -5.27 11.83 15.02
C ASN A 86 -6.32 12.84 15.40
N GLY A 87 -7.53 12.41 15.64
CA GLY A 87 -8.56 13.32 16.06
C GLY A 87 -9.31 14.00 14.95
N ARG A 88 -8.96 13.79 13.71
CA ARG A 88 -9.64 14.45 12.68
C ARG A 88 -10.79 13.68 12.29
N SER A 89 -11.83 14.31 12.10
CA SER A 89 -12.93 13.61 11.82
C SER A 89 -12.85 13.12 10.49
N GLY A 90 -13.10 12.06 10.29
CA GLY A 90 -13.09 11.62 9.00
C GLY A 90 -14.10 12.18 8.13
N LYS A 91 -14.89 12.99 8.68
CA LYS A 91 -15.84 13.53 7.95
C LYS A 91 -15.31 14.33 7.05
N VAL A 92 -14.61 14.66 7.07
CA VAL A 92 -14.18 15.45 6.23
C VAL A 92 -14.83 15.63 5.59
#